data_3f9c935ff6fcbaac3abe1ea3c3d1c421
#
_entry.id   3f9c935ff6fcbaac3abe1ea3c3d1c421
#
_cell.length_a   1.000
_cell.length_b   1.000
_cell.length_c   1.000
_cell.angle_alpha   90.00
_cell.angle_beta   90.00
_cell.angle_gamma   90.00
#
_symmetry.space_group_name_H-M   'P 1'
#
loop_
_entity.id
_entity.type
_entity.pdbx_description
1 polymer ?
#
loop_
_entity_poly.entity_id
_entity_poly.type
_entity_poly.pdbx_seq_one_letter_code
_entity_poly.pdbx_strand_id
1 'polypeptide(L)'
;YFLVDAEKFLQRKDLIYTGRTLFGAMPPKGQELDDHYFGTIRQRIAAFMRDVNIELWKVGVSSKTQHNEVAPAQHELAPIYAEANIAVDHNQIVMQTLKRIACEHGMKCLLHEKPFAGVNGSGKHDNWSIITDDGINMLDPGTTPHENIQFLLVLTCILKAVNKQACLLIESSADPGNDHRL
;
A
#
# COMPACT_ATOMS: atom_id res chain seq x y z
N TYR A 1 -2.08 -4.43 2.48
CA TYR A 1 -2.67 -4.73 3.79
C TYR A 1 -2.86 -6.23 3.98
N PHE A 2 -2.96 -6.65 5.23
CA PHE A 2 -3.22 -8.06 5.56
C PHE A 2 -4.61 -8.22 6.18
N LEU A 3 -5.28 -9.32 5.84
CA LEU A 3 -6.56 -9.70 6.45
C LEU A 3 -6.37 -10.96 7.29
N VAL A 4 -6.77 -10.89 8.55
CA VAL A 4 -6.73 -12.02 9.49
C VAL A 4 -8.12 -12.27 10.06
N ASP A 5 -8.39 -13.50 10.42
CA ASP A 5 -9.65 -13.85 11.08
C ASP A 5 -9.76 -13.16 12.43
N ALA A 6 -10.92 -12.56 12.74
CA ALA A 6 -11.11 -11.76 13.94
C ALA A 6 -10.95 -12.59 15.22
N GLU A 7 -11.41 -13.84 15.24
CA GLU A 7 -11.27 -14.72 16.42
C GLU A 7 -9.81 -15.05 16.68
N LYS A 8 -9.04 -15.31 15.62
CA LYS A 8 -7.60 -15.59 15.72
C LYS A 8 -6.81 -14.36 16.16
N PHE A 9 -7.18 -13.17 15.66
CA PHE A 9 -6.59 -11.91 16.09
C PHE A 9 -6.79 -11.69 17.61
N LEU A 10 -7.98 -11.93 18.13
CA LEU A 10 -8.30 -11.74 19.56
C LEU A 10 -7.53 -12.70 20.47
N GLN A 11 -7.02 -13.81 19.96
CA GLN A 11 -6.18 -14.76 20.71
C GLN A 11 -4.71 -14.31 20.79
N ARG A 12 -4.31 -13.27 20.06
CA ARG A 12 -2.94 -12.82 19.90
C ARG A 12 -2.73 -11.42 20.48
N LYS A 13 -2.21 -11.36 21.68
CA LYS A 13 -1.94 -10.07 22.36
C LYS A 13 -0.92 -9.20 21.62
N ASP A 14 0.09 -9.81 20.98
CA ASP A 14 1.05 -9.11 20.15
C ASP A 14 0.37 -8.37 19.00
N LEU A 15 -0.51 -9.02 18.24
CA LEU A 15 -1.28 -8.36 17.17
C LEU A 15 -2.20 -7.24 17.70
N ILE A 16 -2.83 -7.44 18.86
CA ILE A 16 -3.71 -6.44 19.47
C ILE A 16 -2.94 -5.18 19.86
N TYR A 17 -1.79 -5.34 20.53
CA TYR A 17 -1.06 -4.21 21.11
C TYR A 17 -0.05 -3.57 20.15
N THR A 18 0.52 -4.33 19.22
CA THR A 18 1.59 -3.83 18.34
C THR A 18 1.24 -3.85 16.86
N GLY A 19 0.13 -4.48 16.46
CA GLY A 19 -0.25 -4.66 15.05
C GLY A 19 0.61 -5.67 14.29
N ARG A 20 1.59 -6.33 14.97
CA ARG A 20 2.49 -7.32 14.37
C ARG A 20 2.70 -8.52 15.29
N THR A 21 3.13 -9.64 14.73
CA THR A 21 3.56 -10.80 15.52
C THR A 21 4.95 -10.58 16.10
N LEU A 22 5.12 -10.86 17.39
CA LEU A 22 6.41 -10.79 18.09
C LEU A 22 7.01 -12.20 18.31
N PHE A 23 6.19 -13.22 18.30
CA PHE A 23 6.56 -14.61 18.56
C PHE A 23 5.60 -15.56 17.85
N GLY A 24 5.92 -16.84 17.87
CA GLY A 24 5.11 -17.91 17.29
C GLY A 24 5.81 -18.60 16.12
N ALA A 25 5.22 -19.69 15.67
CA ALA A 25 5.74 -20.45 14.53
C ALA A 25 5.53 -19.68 13.22
N MET A 26 6.45 -19.89 12.28
CA MET A 26 6.26 -19.44 10.90
C MET A 26 5.04 -20.15 10.29
N PRO A 27 4.33 -19.48 9.33
CA PRO A 27 3.25 -20.13 8.63
C PRO A 27 3.76 -21.35 7.85
N PRO A 28 2.94 -22.38 7.67
CA PRO A 28 3.34 -23.60 6.95
C PRO A 28 3.59 -23.35 5.45
N LYS A 29 3.08 -22.26 4.93
CA LYS A 29 3.25 -21.80 3.56
C LYS A 29 3.78 -20.37 3.55
N GLY A 30 4.85 -20.14 2.80
CA GLY A 30 5.46 -18.82 2.61
C GLY A 30 5.06 -18.19 1.28
N GLN A 31 6.05 -17.77 0.51
CA GLN A 31 5.88 -17.03 -0.76
C GLN A 31 6.38 -17.85 -1.96
N GLU A 32 6.37 -19.16 -1.85
CA GLU A 32 6.90 -20.07 -2.85
C GLU A 32 6.18 -19.84 -4.19
N LEU A 33 6.97 -19.62 -5.25
CA LEU A 33 6.51 -19.41 -6.62
C LEU A 33 5.50 -18.26 -6.79
N ASP A 34 5.40 -17.35 -5.83
CA ASP A 34 4.43 -16.24 -5.81
C ASP A 34 2.97 -16.73 -5.99
N ASP A 35 2.69 -17.92 -5.51
CA ASP A 35 1.42 -18.60 -5.79
C ASP A 35 0.20 -17.92 -5.17
N HIS A 36 0.38 -17.15 -4.10
CA HIS A 36 -0.69 -16.31 -3.57
C HIS A 36 -0.99 -15.13 -4.50
N TYR A 37 0.03 -14.49 -5.04
CA TYR A 37 -0.10 -13.36 -5.97
C TYR A 37 -0.88 -13.75 -7.25
N PHE A 38 -0.53 -14.89 -7.84
CA PHE A 38 -1.19 -15.42 -9.04
C PHE A 38 -2.44 -16.26 -8.72
N GLY A 39 -2.77 -16.45 -7.46
CA GLY A 39 -3.87 -17.27 -7.01
C GLY A 39 -5.23 -16.59 -7.12
N THR A 40 -6.27 -17.38 -7.01
CA THR A 40 -7.66 -16.90 -7.01
C THR A 40 -7.98 -16.18 -5.71
N ILE A 41 -8.66 -15.03 -5.79
CA ILE A 41 -9.20 -14.34 -4.61
C ILE A 41 -10.34 -15.19 -4.02
N ARG A 42 -10.22 -15.55 -2.75
CA ARG A 42 -11.25 -16.34 -2.05
C ARG A 42 -12.55 -15.55 -1.94
N GLN A 43 -13.69 -16.24 -2.03
CA GLN A 43 -15.02 -15.62 -2.03
C GLN A 43 -15.24 -14.63 -0.86
N ARG A 44 -14.84 -15.00 0.37
CA ARG A 44 -14.94 -14.11 1.54
C ARG A 44 -14.14 -12.80 1.35
N ILE A 45 -12.96 -12.90 0.77
CA ILE A 45 -12.10 -11.74 0.49
C ILE A 45 -12.68 -10.90 -0.65
N ALA A 46 -13.17 -11.53 -1.70
CA ALA A 46 -13.82 -10.83 -2.81
C ALA A 46 -15.06 -10.06 -2.35
N ALA A 47 -15.87 -10.62 -1.45
CA ALA A 47 -17.00 -9.94 -0.85
C ALA A 47 -16.57 -8.72 -0.03
N PHE A 48 -15.54 -8.87 0.80
CA PHE A 48 -14.95 -7.76 1.52
C PHE A 48 -14.45 -6.65 0.58
N MET A 49 -13.67 -7.01 -0.45
CA MET A 49 -13.13 -6.06 -1.42
C MET A 49 -14.23 -5.29 -2.16
N ARG A 50 -15.29 -5.98 -2.55
CA ARG A 50 -16.47 -5.35 -3.18
C ARG A 50 -17.10 -4.30 -2.25
N ASP A 51 -17.33 -4.66 -0.99
CA ASP A 51 -18.00 -3.77 -0.04
C ASP A 51 -17.11 -2.57 0.33
N VAL A 52 -15.78 -2.77 0.42
CA VAL A 52 -14.81 -1.67 0.55
C VAL A 52 -14.92 -0.70 -0.63
N ASN A 53 -14.95 -1.20 -1.86
CA ASN A 53 -15.08 -0.34 -3.04
C ASN A 53 -16.39 0.48 -3.02
N ILE A 54 -17.51 -0.17 -2.70
CA ILE A 54 -18.81 0.51 -2.64
C ILE A 54 -18.77 1.66 -1.63
N GLU A 55 -18.21 1.43 -0.44
CA GLU A 55 -18.11 2.45 0.59
C GLU A 55 -17.15 3.59 0.20
N LEU A 56 -16.02 3.27 -0.43
CA LEU A 56 -15.08 4.27 -0.92
C LEU A 56 -15.67 5.12 -2.04
N TRP A 57 -16.40 4.52 -2.97
CA TRP A 57 -17.06 5.27 -4.06
C TRP A 57 -18.13 6.24 -3.54
N LYS A 58 -18.88 5.87 -2.49
CA LYS A 58 -19.86 6.76 -1.86
C LYS A 58 -19.26 8.06 -1.33
N VAL A 59 -17.98 8.04 -0.95
CA VAL A 59 -17.25 9.21 -0.43
C VAL A 59 -16.28 9.81 -1.44
N GLY A 60 -16.39 9.43 -2.72
CA GLY A 60 -15.61 10.00 -3.82
C GLY A 60 -14.19 9.45 -3.97
N VAL A 61 -13.82 8.41 -3.25
CA VAL A 61 -12.52 7.75 -3.42
C VAL A 61 -12.59 6.75 -4.57
N SER A 62 -11.91 7.05 -5.67
CA SER A 62 -11.91 6.23 -6.89
C SER A 62 -11.00 5.01 -6.76
N SER A 63 -11.34 4.07 -5.90
CA SER A 63 -10.65 2.78 -5.81
C SER A 63 -10.94 1.92 -7.04
N LYS A 64 -9.91 1.27 -7.60
CA LYS A 64 -10.02 0.54 -8.86
C LYS A 64 -9.42 -0.85 -8.79
N THR A 65 -8.16 -0.97 -8.38
CA THR A 65 -7.44 -2.23 -8.41
C THR A 65 -7.56 -2.96 -7.08
N GLN A 66 -7.87 -4.25 -7.18
CA GLN A 66 -7.91 -5.17 -6.04
C GLN A 66 -7.33 -6.50 -6.48
N HIS A 67 -6.28 -6.96 -5.80
CA HIS A 67 -5.66 -8.25 -6.08
C HIS A 67 -4.96 -8.80 -4.83
N ASN A 68 -4.53 -10.07 -4.92
CA ASN A 68 -3.65 -10.67 -3.94
C ASN A 68 -2.23 -10.12 -4.10
N GLU A 69 -1.55 -9.93 -2.97
CA GLU A 69 -0.12 -9.67 -2.91
C GLU A 69 0.69 -10.94 -2.66
N VAL A 70 2.02 -10.81 -2.62
CA VAL A 70 2.92 -11.97 -2.57
C VAL A 70 2.84 -12.72 -1.25
N ALA A 71 2.74 -12.01 -0.12
CA ALA A 71 2.66 -12.67 1.19
C ALA A 71 1.29 -13.31 1.43
N PRO A 72 1.23 -14.43 2.16
CA PRO A 72 -0.04 -15.06 2.54
C PRO A 72 -0.97 -14.09 3.25
N ALA A 73 -2.24 -14.05 2.85
CA ALA A 73 -3.29 -13.15 3.35
C ALA A 73 -3.02 -11.65 3.14
N GLN A 74 -2.09 -11.31 2.27
CA GLN A 74 -1.81 -9.93 1.84
C GLN A 74 -2.60 -9.60 0.57
N HIS A 75 -3.14 -8.38 0.55
CA HIS A 75 -3.94 -7.87 -0.57
C HIS A 75 -3.60 -6.41 -0.84
N GLU A 76 -3.90 -5.95 -2.04
CA GLU A 76 -3.69 -4.56 -2.43
C GLU A 76 -5.00 -3.89 -2.88
N LEU A 77 -5.08 -2.60 -2.62
CA LEU A 77 -6.05 -1.70 -3.20
C LEU A 77 -5.29 -0.50 -3.77
N ALA A 78 -5.54 -0.17 -5.03
CA ALA A 78 -4.98 1.00 -5.68
C ALA A 78 -6.09 1.94 -6.15
N PRO A 79 -6.11 3.20 -5.68
CA PRO A 79 -7.01 4.23 -6.20
C PRO A 79 -6.49 4.78 -7.53
N ILE A 80 -7.37 5.45 -8.27
CA ILE A 80 -6.96 6.32 -9.37
C ILE A 80 -6.20 7.51 -8.76
N TYR A 81 -5.15 7.99 -9.45
CA TYR A 81 -4.36 9.12 -8.99
C TYR A 81 -5.20 10.40 -8.83
N ALA A 82 -4.79 11.24 -7.91
CA ALA A 82 -5.36 12.56 -7.65
C ALA A 82 -4.24 13.52 -7.25
N GLU A 83 -4.57 14.80 -7.08
CA GLU A 83 -3.64 15.75 -6.49
C GLU A 83 -3.14 15.26 -5.12
N ALA A 84 -1.87 15.56 -4.80
CA ALA A 84 -1.19 14.97 -3.65
C ALA A 84 -1.93 15.17 -2.32
N ASN A 85 -2.46 16.36 -2.06
CA ASN A 85 -3.24 16.65 -0.85
C ASN A 85 -4.52 15.80 -0.77
N ILE A 86 -5.26 15.71 -1.87
CA ILE A 86 -6.48 14.88 -1.96
C ILE A 86 -6.13 13.40 -1.84
N ALA A 87 -5.05 12.95 -2.49
CA ALA A 87 -4.59 11.56 -2.40
C ALA A 87 -4.22 11.15 -0.96
N VAL A 88 -3.61 12.06 -0.20
CA VAL A 88 -3.29 11.82 1.22
C VAL A 88 -4.56 11.69 2.05
N ASP A 89 -5.53 12.58 1.89
CA ASP A 89 -6.82 12.53 2.58
C ASP A 89 -7.59 11.26 2.21
N HIS A 90 -7.64 10.92 0.93
CA HIS A 90 -8.23 9.67 0.44
C HIS A 90 -7.58 8.44 1.09
N ASN A 91 -6.26 8.45 1.27
CA ASN A 91 -5.57 7.33 1.92
C ASN A 91 -6.00 7.16 3.39
N GLN A 92 -6.25 8.23 4.14
CA GLN A 92 -6.80 8.15 5.49
C GLN A 92 -8.20 7.51 5.48
N ILE A 93 -9.06 7.92 4.55
CA ILE A 93 -10.40 7.35 4.38
C ILE A 93 -10.31 5.86 4.01
N VAL A 94 -9.40 5.49 3.10
CA VAL A 94 -9.15 4.09 2.71
C VAL A 94 -8.77 3.25 3.94
N MET A 95 -7.79 3.70 4.73
CA MET A 95 -7.34 2.96 5.92
C MET A 95 -8.45 2.74 6.94
N GLN A 96 -9.29 3.76 7.18
CA GLN A 96 -10.44 3.65 8.08
C GLN A 96 -11.49 2.67 7.53
N THR A 97 -11.82 2.80 6.23
CA THR A 97 -12.80 1.95 5.57
C THR A 97 -12.37 0.49 5.57
N LEU A 98 -11.11 0.19 5.25
CA LEU A 98 -10.57 -1.16 5.30
C LEU A 98 -10.74 -1.80 6.68
N LYS A 99 -10.43 -1.07 7.76
CA LYS A 99 -10.58 -1.57 9.13
C LYS A 99 -12.06 -1.81 9.50
N ARG A 100 -12.94 -0.89 9.14
CA ARG A 100 -14.37 -0.98 9.44
C ARG A 100 -15.01 -2.17 8.73
N ILE A 101 -14.86 -2.24 7.41
CA ILE A 101 -15.45 -3.30 6.60
C ILE A 101 -14.86 -4.67 6.93
N ALA A 102 -13.57 -4.76 7.27
CA ALA A 102 -12.99 -6.01 7.75
C ALA A 102 -13.73 -6.55 8.98
N CYS A 103 -14.06 -5.68 9.92
CA CYS A 103 -14.84 -6.09 11.11
C CYS A 103 -16.23 -6.60 10.74
N GLU A 104 -16.92 -5.97 9.80
CA GLU A 104 -18.24 -6.39 9.33
C GLU A 104 -18.20 -7.79 8.68
N HIS A 105 -17.06 -8.16 8.08
CA HIS A 105 -16.79 -9.48 7.50
C HIS A 105 -16.17 -10.50 8.47
N GLY A 106 -16.13 -10.19 9.78
CA GLY A 106 -15.51 -11.07 10.80
C GLY A 106 -13.99 -11.21 10.64
N MET A 107 -13.34 -10.17 10.13
CA MET A 107 -11.89 -10.09 9.93
C MET A 107 -11.31 -8.87 10.64
N LYS A 108 -9.99 -8.83 10.73
CA LYS A 108 -9.21 -7.64 11.10
C LYS A 108 -8.25 -7.30 9.96
N CYS A 109 -8.20 -6.02 9.61
CA CYS A 109 -7.25 -5.49 8.65
C CYS A 109 -6.02 -4.97 9.40
N LEU A 110 -4.85 -5.55 9.11
CA LEU A 110 -3.58 -5.12 9.66
C LEU A 110 -2.95 -4.14 8.67
N LEU A 111 -2.65 -2.94 9.16
CA LEU A 111 -2.01 -1.86 8.39
C LEU A 111 -0.58 -1.58 8.85
N HIS A 112 -0.05 -2.39 9.76
CA HIS A 112 1.38 -2.35 10.10
C HIS A 112 2.20 -2.73 8.86
N GLU A 113 3.31 -2.07 8.64
CA GLU A 113 4.15 -2.25 7.44
C GLU A 113 4.73 -3.66 7.34
N LYS A 114 5.03 -4.27 8.49
CA LYS A 114 5.58 -5.62 8.58
C LYS A 114 4.89 -6.44 9.68
N PRO A 115 3.64 -6.87 9.49
CA PRO A 115 2.90 -7.58 10.55
C PRO A 115 3.43 -9.00 10.77
N PHE A 116 4.11 -9.59 9.80
CA PHE A 116 4.66 -10.94 9.89
C PHE A 116 6.11 -10.95 9.43
N ALA A 117 7.02 -11.47 10.27
CA ALA A 117 8.43 -11.64 9.92
C ALA A 117 8.61 -12.71 8.83
N GLY A 118 9.63 -12.54 8.01
CA GLY A 118 10.03 -13.54 7.00
C GLY A 118 9.19 -13.56 5.71
N VAL A 119 8.18 -12.70 5.60
CA VAL A 119 7.37 -12.52 4.37
C VAL A 119 7.32 -11.04 3.99
N ASN A 120 6.84 -10.72 2.80
CA ASN A 120 6.72 -9.34 2.33
C ASN A 120 5.91 -8.47 3.30
N GLY A 121 6.26 -7.21 3.35
CA GLY A 121 5.53 -6.19 4.10
C GLY A 121 4.54 -5.42 3.22
N SER A 122 3.73 -4.61 3.87
CA SER A 122 2.81 -3.68 3.24
C SER A 122 3.33 -2.25 3.36
N GLY A 123 3.04 -1.45 2.38
CA GLY A 123 3.29 -0.02 2.38
C GLY A 123 2.58 0.58 1.21
N LYS A 124 2.43 1.88 1.20
CA LYS A 124 1.88 2.57 0.05
C LYS A 124 3.01 2.97 -0.88
N HIS A 125 2.95 2.55 -2.14
CA HIS A 125 3.79 3.11 -3.18
C HIS A 125 3.25 4.47 -3.59
N ASP A 126 4.09 5.50 -3.53
CA ASP A 126 3.75 6.84 -3.96
C ASP A 126 4.37 7.10 -5.33
N ASN A 127 3.62 6.74 -6.37
CA ASN A 127 3.95 7.14 -7.74
C ASN A 127 3.43 8.57 -7.93
N TRP A 128 4.31 9.50 -8.23
CA TRP A 128 3.96 10.91 -8.34
C TRP A 128 4.52 11.54 -9.61
N SER A 129 3.93 12.64 -10.02
CA SER A 129 4.38 13.45 -11.13
C SER A 129 4.16 14.93 -10.85
N ILE A 130 4.71 15.77 -11.70
CA ILE A 130 4.49 17.22 -11.69
C ILE A 130 3.75 17.57 -12.96
N ILE A 131 2.59 18.21 -12.83
CA ILE A 131 1.75 18.61 -13.93
C ILE A 131 1.59 20.12 -13.88
N THR A 132 1.72 20.78 -15.04
CA THR A 132 1.45 22.22 -15.20
C THR A 132 -0.06 22.47 -15.17
N ASP A 133 -0.48 23.71 -15.03
CA ASP A 133 -1.88 24.13 -15.02
C ASP A 133 -2.60 23.89 -16.37
N ASP A 134 -1.85 23.82 -17.47
CA ASP A 134 -2.34 23.44 -18.80
C ASP A 134 -2.29 21.92 -19.06
N GLY A 135 -1.95 21.12 -18.04
CA GLY A 135 -2.05 19.66 -18.08
C GLY A 135 -0.82 18.93 -18.63
N ILE A 136 0.31 19.60 -18.83
CA ILE A 136 1.54 18.98 -19.31
C ILE A 136 2.23 18.24 -18.17
N ASN A 137 2.43 16.93 -18.33
CA ASN A 137 3.21 16.14 -17.39
C ASN A 137 4.72 16.37 -17.62
N MET A 138 5.37 17.00 -16.65
CA MET A 138 6.79 17.35 -16.71
C MET A 138 7.73 16.13 -16.64
N LEU A 139 7.21 14.98 -16.19
CA LEU A 139 7.92 13.70 -16.09
C LEU A 139 7.49 12.71 -17.17
N ASP A 140 6.76 13.16 -18.19
CA ASP A 140 6.49 12.33 -19.35
C ASP A 140 7.73 12.28 -20.27
N PRO A 141 8.37 11.10 -20.44
CA PRO A 141 9.54 10.97 -21.28
C PRO A 141 9.22 11.09 -22.78
N GLY A 142 7.96 10.92 -23.17
CA GLY A 142 7.54 10.84 -24.56
C GLY A 142 8.12 9.61 -25.28
N THR A 143 8.13 9.64 -26.61
CA THR A 143 8.63 8.55 -27.45
C THR A 143 10.16 8.56 -27.62
N THR A 144 10.80 9.72 -27.42
CA THR A 144 12.25 9.91 -27.53
C THR A 144 12.81 10.57 -26.27
N PRO A 145 12.93 9.84 -25.15
CA PRO A 145 13.33 10.40 -23.85
C PRO A 145 14.65 11.18 -23.88
N HIS A 146 15.62 10.71 -24.68
CA HIS A 146 16.95 11.30 -24.77
C HIS A 146 16.98 12.64 -25.54
N GLU A 147 15.93 12.98 -26.28
CA GLU A 147 15.77 14.25 -26.99
C GLU A 147 14.82 15.21 -26.25
N ASN A 148 14.09 14.73 -25.25
CA ASN A 148 13.13 15.53 -24.49
C ASN A 148 13.86 16.35 -23.41
N ILE A 149 14.27 17.56 -23.75
CA ILE A 149 15.05 18.46 -22.89
C ILE A 149 14.26 18.82 -21.60
N GLN A 150 12.95 19.04 -21.72
CA GLN A 150 12.09 19.35 -20.57
C GLN A 150 12.10 18.19 -19.56
N PHE A 151 11.86 16.98 -20.03
CA PHE A 151 11.90 15.78 -19.21
C PHE A 151 13.28 15.58 -18.55
N LEU A 152 14.35 15.67 -19.33
CA LEU A 152 15.73 15.49 -18.84
C LEU A 152 16.11 16.56 -17.80
N LEU A 153 15.71 17.80 -18.00
CA LEU A 153 15.96 18.89 -17.06
C LEU A 153 15.24 18.64 -15.73
N VAL A 154 13.94 18.36 -15.79
CA VAL A 154 13.12 18.12 -14.59
C VAL A 154 13.62 16.89 -13.83
N LEU A 155 13.87 15.79 -14.54
CA LEU A 155 14.43 14.57 -13.94
C LEU A 155 15.77 14.85 -13.24
N THR A 156 16.67 15.59 -13.89
CA THR A 156 17.98 15.96 -13.33
C THR A 156 17.83 16.81 -12.07
N CYS A 157 16.89 17.76 -12.07
CA CYS A 157 16.59 18.57 -10.90
C CYS A 157 16.07 17.72 -9.72
N ILE A 158 15.20 16.75 -9.99
CA ILE A 158 14.69 15.83 -8.98
C ILE A 158 15.81 14.97 -8.41
N LEU A 159 16.62 14.35 -9.26
CA LEU A 159 17.77 13.54 -8.81
C LEU A 159 18.74 14.35 -7.93
N LYS A 160 19.02 15.58 -8.34
CA LYS A 160 19.86 16.50 -7.54
C LYS A 160 19.20 16.85 -6.20
N ALA A 161 17.89 17.10 -6.18
CA ALA A 161 17.16 17.41 -4.97
C ALA A 161 17.13 16.21 -4.00
N VAL A 162 16.85 15.01 -4.49
CA VAL A 162 16.87 13.75 -3.72
C VAL A 162 18.27 13.54 -3.11
N ASN A 163 19.33 13.67 -3.90
CA ASN A 163 20.69 13.52 -3.41
C ASN A 163 21.03 14.58 -2.34
N LYS A 164 20.64 15.84 -2.56
CA LYS A 164 20.90 16.94 -1.62
C LYS A 164 20.13 16.79 -0.31
N GLN A 165 18.91 16.25 -0.37
CA GLN A 165 18.00 16.12 0.77
C GLN A 165 17.92 14.66 1.26
N ALA A 166 18.92 13.83 0.97
CA ALA A 166 18.90 12.40 1.28
C ALA A 166 18.67 12.14 2.80
N CYS A 167 19.29 12.92 3.67
CA CYS A 167 19.10 12.79 5.12
C CYS A 167 17.64 13.00 5.54
N LEU A 168 16.96 14.00 4.96
CA LEU A 168 15.55 14.28 5.26
C LEU A 168 14.64 13.13 4.76
N LEU A 169 14.94 12.59 3.59
CA LEU A 169 14.18 11.45 3.03
C LEU A 169 14.38 10.17 3.87
N ILE A 170 15.60 9.92 4.33
CA ILE A 170 15.91 8.80 5.24
C ILE A 170 15.13 8.97 6.54
N GLU A 171 15.14 10.16 7.13
CA GLU A 171 14.42 10.46 8.37
C GLU A 171 12.91 10.21 8.22
N SER A 172 12.32 10.54 7.06
CA SER A 172 10.90 10.32 6.81
C SER A 172 10.51 8.83 6.72
N SER A 173 11.47 7.96 6.43
CA SER A 173 11.26 6.50 6.35
C SER A 173 11.77 5.73 7.58
N ALA A 174 12.50 6.38 8.48
CA ALA A 174 13.06 5.79 9.70
C ALA A 174 12.02 5.68 10.81
N ASP A 175 10.93 4.99 10.54
CA ASP A 175 9.83 4.72 11.46
C ASP A 175 9.97 3.32 12.08
N PRO A 176 9.62 3.13 13.38
CA PRO A 176 9.63 1.81 14.00
C PRO A 176 8.84 0.73 13.23
N GLY A 177 7.82 1.11 12.49
CA GLY A 177 7.06 0.22 11.62
C GLY A 177 7.88 -0.33 10.45
N ASN A 178 8.90 0.40 10.00
CA ASN A 178 9.81 -0.01 8.92
C ASN A 178 11.04 -0.78 9.38
N ASP A 179 11.22 -0.98 10.68
CA ASP A 179 12.44 -1.52 11.30
C ASP A 179 12.89 -2.89 10.74
N HIS A 180 11.95 -3.69 10.27
CA HIS A 180 12.23 -5.00 9.66
C HIS A 180 11.89 -5.07 8.16
N ARG A 181 11.64 -3.94 7.53
CA ARG A 181 11.22 -3.86 6.13
C ARG A 181 12.38 -3.57 5.18
N LEU A 182 13.38 -2.85 5.65
CA LEU A 182 14.58 -2.47 4.91
C LEU A 182 15.69 -3.50 5.06
#